data_21753b66d866339fdd13520399671596
#
_entry.id   21753b66d866339fdd13520399671596
#
_cell.length_a   1.000
_cell.length_b   1.000
_cell.length_c   1.000
_cell.angle_alpha   90.00
_cell.angle_beta   90.00
_cell.angle_gamma   90.00
#
_symmetry.space_group_name_H-M   'P 1'
#
loop_
_entity.id
_entity.type
_entity.pdbx_description
1 polymer ?
#
loop_
_entity_poly.entity_id
_entity_poly.type
_entity_poly.pdbx_seq_one_letter_code
_entity_poly.pdbx_strand_id
1 'polypeptide(L)'
;MSKLTLVSHHLCPYVQRAAIALLEKGVPFERINIDLANKPDWFLKISPLGKVPLLRIEEEDGSQAVLFESSVICEYLEETQPGVALHPKDALTRARHRGWMEFGSSVLSDLWGYETAQDAAQLEARRKALIAKFATVENVLTDGPYFAGNDFSLVDAVFAPVFRYFDLFETLGDGDIFEGLERVKRWRKALSERASVKAAVGEDYPQRLMEFLEKHNSILLRLPAAA
;
A
#
# COMPACT_ATOMS: atom_id res chain seq x y z
N MET A 1 9.80 -22.72 13.24
CA MET A 1 9.48 -21.34 12.74
C MET A 1 7.98 -21.11 12.87
N SER A 2 7.59 -19.97 13.38
CA SER A 2 6.18 -19.60 13.52
C SER A 2 5.45 -19.64 12.16
N LYS A 3 4.22 -20.17 12.15
CA LYS A 3 3.37 -20.11 10.96
C LYS A 3 2.66 -18.78 10.89
N LEU A 4 2.82 -18.06 9.77
CA LEU A 4 2.23 -16.75 9.56
C LEU A 4 1.03 -16.82 8.60
N THR A 5 -0.09 -16.19 8.98
CA THR A 5 -1.26 -16.07 8.13
C THR A 5 -1.68 -14.60 8.04
N LEU A 6 -1.63 -14.03 6.83
CA LEU A 6 -2.09 -12.67 6.55
C LEU A 6 -3.59 -12.68 6.21
N VAL A 7 -4.41 -12.14 7.09
CA VAL A 7 -5.84 -11.92 6.81
C VAL A 7 -5.98 -10.67 5.97
N SER A 8 -6.57 -10.83 4.81
CA SER A 8 -6.44 -9.97 3.65
C SER A 8 -7.77 -9.53 3.05
N HIS A 9 -7.69 -8.54 2.17
CA HIS A 9 -8.70 -8.19 1.17
C HIS A 9 -7.98 -7.81 -0.13
N HIS A 10 -8.55 -8.19 -1.27
CA HIS A 10 -7.90 -8.09 -2.59
C HIS A 10 -7.41 -6.68 -2.96
N LEU A 11 -8.17 -5.63 -2.62
CA LEU A 11 -7.85 -4.25 -2.97
C LEU A 11 -7.14 -3.45 -1.88
N CYS A 12 -7.09 -3.97 -0.63
CA CYS A 12 -6.64 -3.17 0.50
C CYS A 12 -5.14 -2.79 0.39
N PRO A 13 -4.79 -1.51 0.28
CA PRO A 13 -3.40 -1.06 0.17
C PRO A 13 -2.60 -1.33 1.46
N TYR A 14 -3.26 -1.30 2.59
CA TYR A 14 -2.64 -1.62 3.88
C TYR A 14 -2.26 -3.10 4.02
N VAL A 15 -3.04 -4.01 3.40
CA VAL A 15 -2.68 -5.42 3.27
C VAL A 15 -1.44 -5.59 2.39
N GLN A 16 -1.38 -4.85 1.27
CA GLN A 16 -0.26 -4.93 0.33
C GLN A 16 1.07 -4.56 1.00
N ARG A 17 1.10 -3.58 1.93
CA ARG A 17 2.32 -3.22 2.70
C ARG A 17 2.90 -4.42 3.42
N ALA A 18 2.08 -5.12 4.20
CA ALA A 18 2.49 -6.30 4.96
C ALA A 18 2.90 -7.46 4.02
N ALA A 19 2.16 -7.66 2.93
CA ALA A 19 2.50 -8.67 1.94
C ALA A 19 3.85 -8.39 1.26
N ILE A 20 4.12 -7.13 0.89
CA ILE A 20 5.39 -6.71 0.29
C ILE A 20 6.54 -6.93 1.30
N ALA A 21 6.37 -6.55 2.56
CA ALA A 21 7.39 -6.75 3.59
C ALA A 21 7.72 -8.24 3.78
N LEU A 22 6.72 -9.11 3.84
CA LEU A 22 6.89 -10.57 3.91
C LEU A 22 7.66 -11.11 2.70
N LEU A 23 7.28 -10.67 1.50
CA LEU A 23 7.91 -11.10 0.24
C LEU A 23 9.36 -10.60 0.12
N GLU A 24 9.66 -9.37 0.53
CA GLU A 24 11.02 -8.82 0.54
C GLU A 24 11.94 -9.57 1.51
N LYS A 25 11.41 -9.99 2.64
CA LYS A 25 12.16 -10.78 3.63
C LYS A 25 12.24 -12.27 3.27
N GLY A 26 11.56 -12.70 2.20
CA GLY A 26 11.52 -14.12 1.79
C GLY A 26 10.81 -15.02 2.81
N VAL A 27 9.90 -14.47 3.60
CA VAL A 27 9.19 -15.19 4.66
C VAL A 27 7.94 -15.86 4.09
N PRO A 28 7.78 -17.18 4.22
CA PRO A 28 6.57 -17.87 3.79
C PRO A 28 5.37 -17.50 4.65
N PHE A 29 4.23 -17.30 4.03
CA PHE A 29 2.98 -17.00 4.72
C PHE A 29 1.77 -17.53 3.96
N GLU A 30 0.71 -17.83 4.69
CA GLU A 30 -0.61 -18.09 4.12
C GLU A 30 -1.40 -16.78 3.97
N ARG A 31 -2.28 -16.70 2.99
CA ARG A 31 -3.17 -15.56 2.80
C ARG A 31 -4.62 -16.02 2.85
N ILE A 32 -5.44 -15.34 3.67
CA ILE A 32 -6.88 -15.55 3.73
C ILE A 32 -7.58 -14.25 3.35
N ASN A 33 -8.20 -14.21 2.18
CA ASN A 33 -9.02 -13.06 1.79
C ASN A 33 -10.41 -13.20 2.41
N ILE A 34 -10.92 -12.09 2.96
CA ILE A 34 -12.27 -12.00 3.52
C ILE A 34 -13.13 -11.03 2.72
N ASP A 35 -14.42 -11.26 2.72
CA ASP A 35 -15.40 -10.29 2.24
C ASP A 35 -15.68 -9.25 3.33
N LEU A 36 -15.32 -7.99 3.07
CA LEU A 36 -15.54 -6.88 4.01
C LEU A 36 -17.01 -6.45 4.09
N ALA A 37 -17.84 -6.83 3.11
CA ALA A 37 -19.29 -6.60 3.15
C ALA A 37 -20.00 -7.65 3.99
N ASN A 38 -19.42 -8.86 4.09
CA ASN A 38 -19.97 -9.97 4.89
C ASN A 38 -18.85 -10.59 5.74
N LYS A 39 -18.43 -9.87 6.79
CA LYS A 39 -17.30 -10.25 7.63
C LYS A 39 -17.61 -11.51 8.43
N PRO A 40 -16.73 -12.56 8.37
CA PRO A 40 -16.94 -13.76 9.17
C PRO A 40 -16.84 -13.52 10.68
N ASP A 41 -17.62 -14.26 11.47
CA ASP A 41 -17.63 -14.14 12.93
C ASP A 41 -16.25 -14.34 13.56
N TRP A 42 -15.47 -15.32 13.04
CA TRP A 42 -14.12 -15.56 13.55
C TRP A 42 -13.23 -14.34 13.36
N PHE A 43 -13.37 -13.61 12.24
CA PHE A 43 -12.60 -12.39 11.98
C PHE A 43 -13.00 -11.26 12.93
N LEU A 44 -14.30 -11.07 13.15
CA LEU A 44 -14.80 -10.05 14.08
C LEU A 44 -14.35 -10.29 15.53
N LYS A 45 -14.17 -11.56 15.91
CA LYS A 45 -13.65 -11.93 17.24
C LYS A 45 -12.19 -11.54 17.48
N ILE A 46 -11.38 -11.49 16.41
CA ILE A 46 -9.94 -11.22 16.51
C ILE A 46 -9.51 -9.87 15.94
N SER A 47 -10.41 -9.13 15.27
CA SER A 47 -10.14 -7.81 14.71
C SER A 47 -10.82 -6.73 15.56
N PRO A 48 -10.07 -5.98 16.41
CA PRO A 48 -10.67 -4.97 17.30
C PRO A 48 -11.44 -3.88 16.56
N LEU A 49 -11.02 -3.58 15.32
CA LEU A 49 -11.62 -2.54 14.49
C LEU A 49 -12.43 -3.10 13.32
N GLY A 50 -12.55 -4.42 13.18
CA GLY A 50 -13.17 -5.06 12.03
C GLY A 50 -12.50 -4.70 10.70
N LYS A 51 -11.18 -4.47 10.71
CA LYS A 51 -10.36 -4.05 9.56
C LYS A 51 -9.27 -5.07 9.24
N VAL A 52 -8.81 -5.06 8.00
CA VAL A 52 -7.61 -5.75 7.52
C VAL A 52 -6.48 -4.75 7.29
N PRO A 53 -5.18 -5.19 7.32
CA PRO A 53 -4.71 -6.55 7.58
C PRO A 53 -4.77 -6.97 9.04
N LEU A 54 -4.83 -8.30 9.28
CA LEU A 54 -4.35 -8.89 10.52
C LEU A 54 -3.23 -9.87 10.18
N LEU A 55 -2.25 -9.98 11.05
CA LEU A 55 -1.26 -11.06 11.00
C LEU A 55 -1.54 -12.03 12.14
N ARG A 56 -1.93 -13.26 11.79
CA ARG A 56 -2.03 -14.36 12.76
C ARG A 56 -0.69 -15.08 12.80
N ILE A 57 -0.23 -15.32 14.01
CA ILE A 57 1.05 -15.97 14.32
C ILE A 57 0.72 -17.20 15.13
N GLU A 58 1.17 -18.36 14.68
CA GLU A 58 1.09 -19.61 15.41
C GLU A 58 2.52 -20.07 15.70
N GLU A 59 2.88 -20.11 17.00
CA GLU A 59 4.20 -20.50 17.45
C GLU A 59 4.35 -22.02 17.49
N GLU A 60 5.59 -22.52 17.58
CA GLU A 60 5.89 -23.96 17.63
C GLU A 60 5.29 -24.65 18.85
N ASP A 61 5.07 -23.95 19.93
CA ASP A 61 4.42 -24.46 21.15
C ASP A 61 2.88 -24.49 21.05
N GLY A 62 2.33 -24.09 19.92
CA GLY A 62 0.89 -24.01 19.66
C GLY A 62 0.23 -22.74 20.20
N SER A 63 0.98 -21.81 20.81
CA SER A 63 0.44 -20.51 21.19
C SER A 63 0.10 -19.66 19.97
N GLN A 64 -0.94 -18.82 20.07
CA GLN A 64 -1.42 -18.01 18.96
C GLN A 64 -1.44 -16.54 19.37
N ALA A 65 -1.02 -15.67 18.45
CA ALA A 65 -1.12 -14.22 18.58
C ALA A 65 -1.74 -13.61 17.32
N VAL A 66 -2.34 -12.43 17.47
CA VAL A 66 -2.89 -11.66 16.36
C VAL A 66 -2.41 -10.22 16.48
N LEU A 67 -1.80 -9.72 15.40
CA LEU A 67 -1.43 -8.32 15.25
C LEU A 67 -2.37 -7.63 14.30
N PHE A 68 -2.66 -6.38 14.57
CA PHE A 68 -3.43 -5.48 13.73
C PHE A 68 -2.65 -4.18 13.52
N GLU A 69 -3.10 -3.33 12.61
CA GLU A 69 -2.41 -2.16 12.05
C GLU A 69 -1.22 -2.53 11.16
N SER A 70 -1.28 -2.11 9.90
CA SER A 70 -0.27 -2.49 8.90
C SER A 70 1.14 -2.01 9.24
N SER A 71 1.28 -0.82 9.84
CA SER A 71 2.58 -0.30 10.28
C SER A 71 3.17 -1.17 11.38
N VAL A 72 2.34 -1.56 12.38
CA VAL A 72 2.76 -2.44 13.48
C VAL A 72 3.16 -3.82 12.96
N ILE A 73 2.40 -4.36 12.01
CA ILE A 73 2.73 -5.65 11.38
C ILE A 73 4.08 -5.56 10.65
N CYS A 74 4.31 -4.49 9.87
CA CYS A 74 5.59 -4.29 9.18
C CYS A 74 6.77 -4.18 10.15
N GLU A 75 6.61 -3.45 11.26
CA GLU A 75 7.64 -3.34 12.30
C GLU A 75 7.93 -4.70 12.97
N TYR A 76 6.89 -5.45 13.32
CA TYR A 76 7.06 -6.78 13.89
C TYR A 76 7.83 -7.71 12.94
N LEU A 77 7.49 -7.69 11.64
CA LEU A 77 8.19 -8.49 10.64
C LEU A 77 9.66 -8.05 10.52
N GLU A 78 9.94 -6.75 10.58
CA GLU A 78 11.30 -6.22 10.54
C GLU A 78 12.13 -6.66 11.73
N GLU A 79 11.55 -6.65 12.92
CA GLU A 79 12.24 -6.99 14.19
C GLU A 79 12.45 -8.49 14.37
N THR A 80 11.54 -9.33 13.86
CA THR A 80 11.49 -10.75 14.19
C THR A 80 11.86 -11.69 13.05
N GLN A 81 11.68 -11.27 11.80
CA GLN A 81 11.88 -12.16 10.67
C GLN A 81 13.27 -12.00 10.05
N PRO A 82 13.90 -13.11 9.60
CA PRO A 82 15.18 -13.06 8.90
C PRO A 82 15.06 -12.34 7.55
N GLY A 83 16.16 -12.20 6.84
CA GLY A 83 16.22 -11.62 5.51
C GLY A 83 16.83 -10.23 5.50
N VAL A 84 16.55 -9.49 4.43
CA VAL A 84 17.08 -8.12 4.27
C VAL A 84 16.47 -7.17 5.28
N ALA A 85 17.29 -6.25 5.81
CA ALA A 85 16.80 -5.17 6.65
C ALA A 85 16.03 -4.16 5.77
N LEU A 86 14.81 -3.84 6.16
CA LEU A 86 13.94 -2.88 5.46
C LEU A 86 13.91 -1.51 6.16
N HIS A 87 14.62 -1.39 7.29
CA HIS A 87 14.87 -0.14 7.98
C HIS A 87 16.35 0.19 8.07
N PRO A 88 16.74 1.48 8.01
CA PRO A 88 18.10 1.89 8.28
C PRO A 88 18.48 1.59 9.74
N LYS A 89 19.76 1.29 9.97
CA LYS A 89 20.29 1.01 11.32
C LYS A 89 20.29 2.25 12.21
N ASP A 90 20.56 3.43 11.64
CA ASP A 90 20.56 4.68 12.39
C ASP A 90 19.17 5.03 12.91
N ALA A 91 19.07 5.28 14.22
CA ALA A 91 17.79 5.50 14.89
C ALA A 91 17.05 6.76 14.39
N LEU A 92 17.77 7.85 14.09
CA LEU A 92 17.15 9.08 13.59
C LEU A 92 16.63 8.89 12.16
N THR A 93 17.41 8.25 11.29
CA THR A 93 17.01 7.95 9.91
C THR A 93 15.82 6.99 9.91
N ARG A 94 15.83 5.97 10.76
CA ARG A 94 14.69 5.06 10.95
C ARG A 94 13.43 5.80 11.42
N ALA A 95 13.56 6.72 12.37
CA ALA A 95 12.43 7.53 12.83
C ALA A 95 11.87 8.41 11.70
N ARG A 96 12.74 8.98 10.84
CA ARG A 96 12.32 9.72 9.63
C ARG A 96 11.59 8.83 8.64
N HIS A 97 12.07 7.59 8.40
CA HIS A 97 11.38 6.62 7.55
C HIS A 97 9.97 6.32 8.07
N ARG A 98 9.81 6.10 9.39
CA ARG A 98 8.48 5.93 10.01
C ARG A 98 7.57 7.12 9.77
N GLY A 99 8.09 8.34 9.87
CA GLY A 99 7.34 9.55 9.52
C GLY A 99 6.85 9.54 8.06
N TRP A 100 7.69 9.08 7.12
CA TRP A 100 7.30 8.95 5.72
C TRP A 100 6.32 7.81 5.47
N MET A 101 6.34 6.74 6.26
CA MET A 101 5.32 5.69 6.22
C MET A 101 3.94 6.24 6.64
N GLU A 102 3.89 7.05 7.70
CA GLU A 102 2.64 7.73 8.11
C GLU A 102 2.19 8.77 7.09
N PHE A 103 3.14 9.50 6.48
CA PHE A 103 2.83 10.39 5.36
C PHE A 103 2.18 9.62 4.20
N GLY A 104 2.69 8.45 3.84
CA GLY A 104 2.08 7.56 2.85
C GLY A 104 0.67 7.09 3.25
N SER A 105 0.40 6.90 4.55
CA SER A 105 -0.96 6.62 5.05
C SER A 105 -1.89 7.82 4.85
N SER A 106 -1.39 9.04 5.01
CA SER A 106 -2.16 10.25 4.72
C SER A 106 -2.44 10.44 3.22
N VAL A 107 -1.53 9.99 2.34
CA VAL A 107 -1.77 9.95 0.88
C VAL A 107 -2.90 8.98 0.55
N LEU A 108 -2.93 7.79 1.15
CA LEU A 108 -4.02 6.82 0.97
C LEU A 108 -5.38 7.36 1.43
N SER A 109 -5.40 8.21 2.46
CA SER A 109 -6.64 8.86 2.91
C SER A 109 -7.19 9.83 1.85
N ASP A 110 -6.31 10.62 1.20
CA ASP A 110 -6.74 11.50 0.10
C ASP A 110 -7.11 10.68 -1.15
N LEU A 111 -6.37 9.61 -1.41
CA LEU A 111 -6.64 8.71 -2.53
C LEU A 111 -8.02 8.05 -2.42
N TRP A 112 -8.42 7.64 -1.20
CA TRP A 112 -9.78 7.16 -0.96
C TRP A 112 -10.84 8.19 -1.37
N GLY A 113 -10.68 9.45 -0.95
CA GLY A 113 -11.59 10.51 -1.34
C GLY A 113 -11.54 10.84 -2.84
N TYR A 114 -10.39 10.58 -3.48
CA TYR A 114 -10.19 10.78 -4.91
C TYR A 114 -10.89 9.69 -5.73
N GLU A 115 -10.65 8.42 -5.43
CA GLU A 115 -11.24 7.29 -6.15
C GLU A 115 -12.76 7.17 -5.95
N THR A 116 -13.30 7.71 -4.84
CA THR A 116 -14.73 7.71 -4.53
C THR A 116 -15.43 9.04 -4.81
N ALA A 117 -14.77 10.01 -5.41
CA ALA A 117 -15.35 11.29 -5.79
C ALA A 117 -16.51 11.09 -6.79
N GLN A 118 -17.63 11.77 -6.58
CA GLN A 118 -18.82 11.62 -7.41
C GLN A 118 -19.04 12.81 -8.35
N ASP A 119 -18.33 13.92 -8.12
CA ASP A 119 -18.39 15.12 -8.95
C ASP A 119 -16.98 15.73 -9.16
N ALA A 120 -16.90 16.60 -10.17
CA ALA A 120 -15.64 17.22 -10.58
C ALA A 120 -15.00 18.11 -9.48
N ALA A 121 -15.79 18.74 -8.63
CA ALA A 121 -15.27 19.62 -7.57
C ALA A 121 -14.58 18.80 -6.47
N GLN A 122 -15.19 17.67 -6.06
CA GLN A 122 -14.58 16.75 -5.11
C GLN A 122 -13.30 16.14 -5.67
N LEU A 123 -13.34 15.66 -6.93
CA LEU A 123 -12.17 15.10 -7.61
C LEU A 123 -11.02 16.10 -7.64
N GLU A 124 -11.28 17.32 -8.09
CA GLU A 124 -10.27 18.38 -8.23
C GLU A 124 -9.67 18.79 -6.88
N ALA A 125 -10.47 18.87 -5.83
CA ALA A 125 -9.98 19.15 -4.48
C ALA A 125 -8.99 18.06 -4.00
N ARG A 126 -9.29 16.79 -4.24
CA ARG A 126 -8.41 15.66 -3.88
C ARG A 126 -7.20 15.58 -4.80
N ARG A 127 -7.36 15.85 -6.09
CA ARG A 127 -6.26 15.95 -7.05
C ARG A 127 -5.20 16.95 -6.58
N LYS A 128 -5.61 18.16 -6.22
CA LYS A 128 -4.69 19.20 -5.68
C LYS A 128 -3.97 18.75 -4.42
N ALA A 129 -4.66 18.08 -3.51
CA ALA A 129 -4.05 17.56 -2.29
C ALA A 129 -3.00 16.47 -2.61
N LEU A 130 -3.29 15.55 -3.53
CA LEU A 130 -2.36 14.51 -3.98
C LEU A 130 -1.14 15.10 -4.68
N ILE A 131 -1.33 16.05 -5.60
CA ILE A 131 -0.23 16.74 -6.29
C ILE A 131 0.70 17.43 -5.29
N ALA A 132 0.15 18.18 -4.31
CA ALA A 132 0.94 18.83 -3.27
C ALA A 132 1.74 17.84 -2.41
N LYS A 133 1.15 16.70 -2.08
CA LYS A 133 1.84 15.64 -1.34
C LYS A 133 2.94 14.99 -2.16
N PHE A 134 2.69 14.67 -3.43
CA PHE A 134 3.73 14.11 -4.30
C PHE A 134 4.85 15.11 -4.59
N ALA A 135 4.56 16.42 -4.72
CA ALA A 135 5.59 17.44 -4.81
C ALA A 135 6.46 17.53 -3.54
N THR A 136 5.86 17.29 -2.36
CA THR A 136 6.64 17.17 -1.11
C THR A 136 7.57 15.96 -1.14
N VAL A 137 7.09 14.82 -1.63
CA VAL A 137 7.89 13.59 -1.79
C VAL A 137 9.01 13.80 -2.82
N GLU A 138 8.74 14.44 -3.96
CA GLU A 138 9.73 14.77 -4.99
C GLU A 138 10.99 15.45 -4.41
N ASN A 139 10.79 16.36 -3.45
CA ASN A 139 11.87 17.14 -2.84
C ASN A 139 12.76 16.34 -1.88
N VAL A 140 12.31 15.16 -1.41
CA VAL A 140 13.06 14.34 -0.46
C VAL A 140 13.63 13.06 -1.06
N LEU A 141 13.12 12.67 -2.23
CA LEU A 141 13.65 11.52 -2.96
C LEU A 141 15.11 11.75 -3.37
N THR A 142 15.91 10.70 -3.25
CA THR A 142 17.29 10.66 -3.73
C THR A 142 17.35 10.28 -5.21
N ASP A 143 18.55 10.25 -5.79
CA ASP A 143 18.72 9.86 -7.19
C ASP A 143 18.66 8.33 -7.43
N GLY A 144 18.52 7.53 -6.38
CA GLY A 144 18.38 6.07 -6.48
C GLY A 144 17.00 5.63 -6.98
N PRO A 145 16.84 4.31 -7.26
CA PRO A 145 15.57 3.75 -7.69
C PRO A 145 14.51 3.67 -6.57
N TYR A 146 14.92 3.76 -5.30
CA TYR A 146 14.05 3.66 -4.14
C TYR A 146 14.10 4.93 -3.29
N PHE A 147 13.22 4.99 -2.29
CA PHE A 147 13.01 6.20 -1.48
C PHE A 147 14.30 6.83 -0.96
N ALA A 148 15.19 6.04 -0.40
CA ALA A 148 16.43 6.52 0.22
C ALA A 148 17.72 6.07 -0.51
N GLY A 149 17.64 5.68 -1.78
CA GLY A 149 18.81 5.29 -2.57
C GLY A 149 18.62 3.95 -3.28
N ASN A 150 19.61 3.06 -3.14
CA ASN A 150 19.62 1.79 -3.87
C ASN A 150 18.93 0.64 -3.14
N ASP A 151 18.68 0.77 -1.84
CA ASP A 151 18.09 -0.28 -1.02
C ASP A 151 16.60 -0.03 -0.84
N PHE A 152 15.81 -1.10 -1.03
CA PHE A 152 14.38 -1.09 -0.78
C PHE A 152 14.11 -1.02 0.72
N SER A 153 13.13 -0.22 1.13
CA SER A 153 12.77 0.04 2.53
C SER A 153 11.27 -0.13 2.80
N LEU A 154 10.86 -0.07 4.06
CA LEU A 154 9.43 -0.05 4.42
C LEU A 154 8.69 1.19 3.88
N VAL A 155 9.38 2.31 3.60
CA VAL A 155 8.77 3.45 2.93
C VAL A 155 8.33 3.08 1.52
N ASP A 156 9.19 2.33 0.80
CA ASP A 156 8.87 1.82 -0.54
C ASP A 156 7.68 0.85 -0.50
N ALA A 157 7.65 -0.06 0.49
CA ALA A 157 6.53 -0.98 0.70
C ALA A 157 5.19 -0.24 0.97
N VAL A 158 5.26 0.94 1.60
CA VAL A 158 4.09 1.79 1.86
C VAL A 158 3.61 2.51 0.61
N PHE A 159 4.52 3.03 -0.23
CA PHE A 159 4.14 3.80 -1.41
C PHE A 159 3.84 2.96 -2.65
N ALA A 160 4.38 1.75 -2.75
CA ALA A 160 4.09 0.87 -3.88
C ALA A 160 2.57 0.64 -4.10
N PRO A 161 1.76 0.33 -3.06
CA PRO A 161 0.31 0.26 -3.19
C PRO A 161 -0.35 1.58 -3.59
N VAL A 162 0.20 2.73 -3.15
CA VAL A 162 -0.32 4.06 -3.53
C VAL A 162 -0.19 4.26 -5.04
N PHE A 163 0.97 3.97 -5.60
CA PHE A 163 1.21 4.17 -7.03
C PHE A 163 0.39 3.23 -7.92
N ARG A 164 0.06 2.03 -7.44
CA ARG A 164 -0.71 1.04 -8.18
C ARG A 164 -2.09 1.52 -8.61
N TYR A 165 -2.74 2.38 -7.85
CA TYR A 165 -4.03 2.95 -8.23
C TYR A 165 -3.94 3.75 -9.53
N PHE A 166 -2.85 4.50 -9.70
CA PHE A 166 -2.63 5.35 -10.85
C PHE A 166 -2.38 4.55 -12.14
N ASP A 167 -1.98 3.28 -12.05
CA ASP A 167 -1.86 2.41 -13.24
C ASP A 167 -3.23 2.24 -13.93
N LEU A 168 -4.33 2.20 -13.17
CA LEU A 168 -5.68 2.19 -13.72
C LEU A 168 -6.17 3.61 -14.05
N PHE A 169 -5.96 4.58 -13.17
CA PHE A 169 -6.50 5.93 -13.36
C PHE A 169 -5.97 6.61 -14.61
N GLU A 170 -4.71 6.39 -14.97
CA GLU A 170 -4.12 6.87 -16.23
C GLU A 170 -4.84 6.30 -17.45
N THR A 171 -5.30 5.04 -17.41
CA THR A 171 -6.09 4.46 -18.51
C THR A 171 -7.49 5.05 -18.63
N LEU A 172 -7.99 5.69 -17.56
CA LEU A 172 -9.27 6.38 -17.51
C LEU A 172 -9.18 7.86 -17.90
N GLY A 173 -7.99 8.33 -18.32
CA GLY A 173 -7.79 9.71 -18.76
C GLY A 173 -7.27 10.66 -17.68
N ASP A 174 -6.81 10.12 -16.54
CA ASP A 174 -6.28 10.91 -15.42
C ASP A 174 -4.76 10.73 -15.28
N GLY A 175 -4.01 11.34 -16.22
CA GLY A 175 -2.57 11.08 -16.38
C GLY A 175 -1.60 12.12 -15.82
N ASP A 176 -2.05 13.29 -15.34
CA ASP A 176 -1.19 14.45 -15.08
C ASP A 176 -0.83 14.70 -13.61
N ILE A 177 -1.23 13.83 -12.69
CA ILE A 177 -0.90 13.98 -11.24
C ILE A 177 0.62 14.03 -10.98
N PHE A 178 1.41 13.35 -11.81
CA PHE A 178 2.87 13.29 -11.68
C PHE A 178 3.61 14.22 -12.65
N GLU A 179 2.93 15.16 -13.31
CA GLU A 179 3.57 16.07 -14.23
C GLU A 179 4.66 16.91 -13.52
N GLY A 180 5.87 16.97 -14.11
CA GLY A 180 7.02 17.66 -13.53
C GLY A 180 7.70 16.97 -12.33
N LEU A 181 7.24 15.77 -11.90
CA LEU A 181 7.77 15.03 -10.76
C LEU A 181 8.66 13.86 -11.22
N GLU A 182 9.85 14.16 -11.72
CA GLU A 182 10.71 13.17 -12.40
C GLU A 182 11.27 12.09 -11.46
N ARG A 183 11.58 12.44 -10.18
CA ARG A 183 12.05 11.46 -9.19
C ARG A 183 10.91 10.55 -8.75
N VAL A 184 9.71 11.09 -8.55
CA VAL A 184 8.50 10.31 -8.23
C VAL A 184 8.17 9.34 -9.38
N LYS A 185 8.20 9.78 -10.64
CA LYS A 185 7.98 8.91 -11.81
C LYS A 185 8.99 7.76 -11.86
N ARG A 186 10.27 8.06 -11.67
CA ARG A 186 11.33 7.05 -11.64
C ARG A 186 11.13 6.05 -10.49
N TRP A 187 10.82 6.54 -9.31
CA TRP A 187 10.53 5.72 -8.14
C TRP A 187 9.32 4.81 -8.36
N ARG A 188 8.20 5.36 -8.83
CA ARG A 188 7.00 4.60 -9.21
C ARG A 188 7.33 3.48 -10.20
N LYS A 189 8.11 3.78 -11.25
CA LYS A 189 8.54 2.79 -12.22
C LYS A 189 9.37 1.67 -11.57
N ALA A 190 10.37 2.00 -10.77
CA ALA A 190 11.18 1.01 -10.08
C ALA A 190 10.34 0.11 -9.16
N LEU A 191 9.36 0.68 -8.44
CA LEU A 191 8.45 -0.09 -7.59
C LEU A 191 7.51 -0.99 -8.41
N SER A 192 6.98 -0.54 -9.53
CA SER A 192 6.11 -1.35 -10.38
C SER A 192 6.82 -2.56 -11.02
N GLU A 193 8.13 -2.48 -11.21
CA GLU A 193 8.96 -3.55 -11.75
C GLU A 193 9.38 -4.59 -10.70
N ARG A 194 9.28 -4.26 -9.41
CA ARG A 194 9.75 -5.12 -8.32
C ARG A 194 8.88 -6.37 -8.13
N ALA A 195 9.52 -7.53 -8.02
CA ALA A 195 8.83 -8.82 -7.91
C ALA A 195 7.88 -8.91 -6.71
N SER A 196 8.30 -8.42 -5.52
CA SER A 196 7.48 -8.38 -4.31
C SER A 196 6.24 -7.50 -4.46
N VAL A 197 6.38 -6.38 -5.16
CA VAL A 197 5.27 -5.46 -5.43
C VAL A 197 4.28 -6.12 -6.40
N LYS A 198 4.75 -6.75 -7.47
CA LYS A 198 3.88 -7.49 -8.41
C LYS A 198 3.13 -8.62 -7.72
N ALA A 199 3.83 -9.43 -6.92
CA ALA A 199 3.25 -10.60 -6.23
C ALA A 199 2.35 -10.24 -5.03
N ALA A 200 2.30 -8.98 -4.61
CA ALA A 200 1.46 -8.54 -3.48
C ALA A 200 -0.04 -8.58 -3.78
N VAL A 201 -0.43 -8.63 -5.04
CA VAL A 201 -1.84 -8.69 -5.50
C VAL A 201 -2.04 -9.80 -6.53
N GLY A 202 -3.30 -10.19 -6.77
CA GLY A 202 -3.66 -11.08 -7.87
C GLY A 202 -3.66 -10.35 -9.22
N GLU A 203 -3.61 -11.12 -10.30
CA GLU A 203 -3.69 -10.59 -11.68
C GLU A 203 -5.01 -9.87 -11.97
N ASP A 204 -6.06 -10.21 -11.23
CA ASP A 204 -7.40 -9.63 -11.31
C ASP A 204 -7.54 -8.28 -10.57
N TYR A 205 -6.46 -7.73 -10.00
CA TYR A 205 -6.50 -6.47 -9.25
C TYR A 205 -7.07 -5.29 -10.06
N PRO A 206 -6.67 -5.04 -11.33
CA PRO A 206 -7.23 -3.92 -12.11
C PRO A 206 -8.74 -4.06 -12.35
N GLN A 207 -9.20 -5.27 -12.63
CA GLN A 207 -10.63 -5.55 -12.81
C GLN A 207 -11.41 -5.28 -11.51
N ARG A 208 -10.92 -5.77 -10.38
CA ARG A 208 -11.55 -5.53 -9.07
C ARG A 208 -11.58 -4.06 -8.69
N LEU A 209 -10.53 -3.30 -9.03
CA LEU A 209 -10.50 -1.86 -8.79
C LEU A 209 -11.54 -1.15 -9.70
N MET A 210 -11.70 -1.56 -10.95
CA MET A 210 -12.75 -1.05 -11.82
C MET A 210 -14.13 -1.30 -11.23
N GLU A 211 -14.44 -2.53 -10.80
CA GLU A 211 -15.71 -2.90 -10.15
C GLU A 211 -15.95 -2.07 -8.87
N PHE A 212 -14.88 -1.76 -8.13
CA PHE A 212 -14.95 -0.88 -6.96
C PHE A 212 -15.34 0.55 -7.35
N LEU A 213 -14.73 1.13 -8.38
CA LEU A 213 -15.07 2.46 -8.88
C LEU A 213 -16.54 2.53 -9.36
N GLU A 214 -17.01 1.50 -10.07
CA GLU A 214 -18.40 1.36 -10.52
C GLU A 214 -19.37 1.33 -9.33
N LYS A 215 -19.08 0.50 -8.33
CA LYS A 215 -19.90 0.38 -7.10
C LYS A 215 -20.03 1.70 -6.34
N HIS A 216 -18.99 2.56 -6.41
CA HIS A 216 -18.98 3.86 -5.73
C HIS A 216 -19.44 5.00 -6.64
N ASN A 217 -19.87 4.72 -7.87
CA ASN A 217 -20.26 5.73 -8.87
C ASN A 217 -19.17 6.80 -9.08
N SER A 218 -17.92 6.37 -9.10
CA SER A 218 -16.77 7.27 -9.23
C SER A 218 -16.85 8.11 -10.50
N ILE A 219 -16.55 9.41 -10.37
CA ILE A 219 -16.47 10.30 -11.54
C ILE A 219 -15.31 9.97 -12.46
N LEU A 220 -14.28 9.26 -11.98
CA LEU A 220 -13.15 8.79 -12.78
C LEU A 220 -13.62 7.98 -14.02
N LEU A 221 -14.71 7.24 -13.89
CA LEU A 221 -15.31 6.47 -15.00
C LEU A 221 -16.00 7.33 -16.08
N ARG A 222 -16.11 8.62 -15.83
CA ARG A 222 -16.80 9.59 -16.72
C ARG A 222 -15.87 10.69 -17.21
N LEU A 223 -14.58 10.57 -16.95
CA LEU A 223 -13.58 11.49 -17.51
C LEU A 223 -13.51 11.28 -19.03
N PRO A 224 -13.25 12.36 -19.81
CA PRO A 224 -12.98 12.19 -21.24
C PRO A 224 -11.73 11.32 -21.40
N ALA A 225 -11.82 10.34 -22.32
CA ALA A 225 -10.64 9.50 -22.63
C ALA A 225 -9.44 10.39 -22.97
N ALA A 226 -8.25 10.00 -22.50
CA ALA A 226 -7.02 10.67 -22.91
C ALA A 226 -6.90 10.65 -24.42
N ALA A 227 -6.69 11.82 -25.03
CA ALA A 227 -6.57 11.99 -26.47
C ALA A 227 -5.25 11.42 -27.01
#